data_d86e421199f34b1baf357ac7b672fac1
#
_entry.id   d86e421199f34b1baf357ac7b672fac1
#
_cell.length_a   1.000
_cell.length_b   1.000
_cell.length_c   1.000
_cell.angle_alpha   90.00
_cell.angle_beta   90.00
_cell.angle_gamma   90.00
#
_symmetry.space_group_name_H-M   'P 1'
#
loop_
_entity.id
_entity.type
_entity.pdbx_description
1 polymer ?
#
loop_
_entity_poly.entity_id
_entity_poly.type
_entity_poly.pdbx_seq_one_letter_code
_entity_poly.pdbx_strand_id
1 'polypeptide(L)'
;PRVANSEGLLAMPQVQTLCPSQRVWLLTGKGGRDLVVNTLADRCGLQRFSLYRREKRRVNLPAGFEPKAIWVGSIHGLQQVDEAMEPLKIQRQRTMLVTASERVADYARERDWTKVLICEASDAEAVKDACARIDHDQ
;
A
#
# COMPACT_ATOMS: atom_id res chain seq x y z
N PRO A 1 -17.28 -2.85 1.89
CA PRO A 1 -16.74 -3.21 3.20
C PRO A 1 -16.45 -1.95 4.03
N ARG A 2 -16.55 -2.04 5.35
CA ARG A 2 -16.15 -0.92 6.25
C ARG A 2 -14.62 -0.68 6.20
N VAL A 3 -13.86 -1.71 5.90
CA VAL A 3 -12.41 -1.65 5.71
C VAL A 3 -12.10 -2.04 4.27
N ALA A 4 -11.40 -1.18 3.53
CA ALA A 4 -11.11 -1.35 2.11
C ALA A 4 -9.88 -2.24 1.87
N ASN A 5 -9.94 -3.50 2.35
CA ASN A 5 -8.89 -4.50 2.13
C ASN A 5 -9.49 -5.90 1.93
N SER A 6 -8.64 -6.91 1.74
CA SER A 6 -9.07 -8.30 1.52
C SER A 6 -9.83 -8.88 2.72
N GLU A 7 -9.42 -8.55 3.92
CA GLU A 7 -10.02 -8.98 5.17
C GLU A 7 -11.42 -8.38 5.32
N GLY A 8 -11.56 -7.07 5.06
CA GLY A 8 -12.85 -6.38 5.06
C GLY A 8 -13.81 -6.90 3.99
N LEU A 9 -13.30 -7.27 2.80
CA LEU A 9 -14.09 -7.92 1.76
C LEU A 9 -14.61 -9.28 2.25
N LEU A 10 -13.74 -10.12 2.81
CA LEU A 10 -14.10 -11.44 3.29
C LEU A 10 -15.05 -11.41 4.51
N ALA A 11 -15.03 -10.32 5.27
CA ALA A 11 -15.94 -10.10 6.40
C ALA A 11 -17.37 -9.64 5.99
N MET A 12 -17.59 -9.32 4.71
CA MET A 12 -18.93 -8.92 4.25
C MET A 12 -19.91 -10.10 4.33
N PRO A 13 -21.13 -9.90 4.87
CA PRO A 13 -22.13 -10.97 4.96
C PRO A 13 -22.41 -11.67 3.63
N GLN A 14 -22.47 -10.90 2.52
CA GLN A 14 -22.69 -11.45 1.18
C GLN A 14 -21.54 -12.39 0.72
N VAL A 15 -20.33 -12.18 1.21
CA VAL A 15 -19.17 -13.03 0.89
C VAL A 15 -19.11 -14.24 1.82
N GLN A 16 -19.53 -14.08 3.08
CA GLN A 16 -19.57 -15.18 4.05
C GLN A 16 -20.64 -16.23 3.74
N THR A 17 -21.73 -15.81 3.10
CA THR A 17 -22.86 -16.70 2.70
C THR A 17 -22.69 -17.36 1.34
N LEU A 18 -21.55 -17.17 0.66
CA LEU A 18 -21.29 -17.82 -0.61
C LEU A 18 -21.30 -19.35 -0.49
N CYS A 19 -21.90 -20.01 -1.47
CA CYS A 19 -22.04 -21.46 -1.54
C CYS A 19 -21.53 -22.04 -2.88
N PRO A 20 -21.30 -23.36 -2.98
CA PRO A 20 -20.70 -23.99 -4.15
C PRO A 20 -21.46 -23.81 -5.46
N SER A 21 -22.75 -23.56 -5.41
CA SER A 21 -23.58 -23.29 -6.60
C SER A 21 -23.39 -21.88 -7.17
N GLN A 22 -22.78 -20.95 -6.43
CA GLN A 22 -22.57 -19.58 -6.83
C GLN A 22 -21.22 -19.43 -7.54
N ARG A 23 -21.19 -18.59 -8.57
CA ARG A 23 -19.97 -18.26 -9.32
C ARG A 23 -19.49 -16.86 -8.98
N VAL A 24 -18.20 -16.73 -8.65
CA VAL A 24 -17.56 -15.48 -8.33
C VAL A 24 -16.38 -15.24 -9.28
N TRP A 25 -16.35 -14.07 -9.91
CA TRP A 25 -15.21 -13.62 -10.69
C TRP A 25 -14.36 -12.66 -9.90
N LEU A 26 -13.10 -13.02 -9.73
CA LEU A 26 -12.11 -12.21 -9.04
C LEU A 26 -11.19 -11.53 -10.06
N LEU A 27 -11.41 -10.25 -10.29
CA LEU A 27 -10.62 -9.42 -11.21
C LEU A 27 -9.47 -8.79 -10.44
N THR A 28 -8.22 -9.16 -10.73
CA THR A 28 -7.04 -8.74 -9.96
C THR A 28 -5.86 -8.35 -10.83
N GLY A 29 -4.85 -7.75 -10.22
CA GLY A 29 -3.50 -7.67 -10.78
C GLY A 29 -2.73 -8.97 -10.58
N LYS A 30 -1.77 -9.27 -11.47
CA LYS A 30 -0.84 -10.39 -11.31
C LYS A 30 0.06 -10.16 -10.08
N GLY A 31 0.24 -11.18 -9.24
CA GLY A 31 1.14 -11.13 -8.09
C GLY A 31 0.55 -10.47 -6.83
N GLY A 32 -0.77 -10.34 -6.71
CA GLY A 32 -1.44 -9.95 -5.48
C GLY A 32 -1.45 -11.05 -4.41
N ARG A 33 -1.86 -10.70 -3.17
CA ARG A 33 -2.07 -11.69 -2.10
C ARG A 33 -3.17 -12.69 -2.49
N ASP A 34 -2.93 -13.97 -2.21
CA ASP A 34 -3.87 -15.04 -2.54
C ASP A 34 -4.93 -15.29 -1.44
N LEU A 35 -5.01 -14.41 -0.42
CA LEU A 35 -5.93 -14.57 0.71
C LEU A 35 -7.38 -14.79 0.27
N VAL A 36 -7.89 -13.95 -0.64
CA VAL A 36 -9.27 -14.07 -1.14
C VAL A 36 -9.45 -15.37 -1.94
N VAL A 37 -8.46 -15.70 -2.79
CA VAL A 37 -8.48 -16.94 -3.58
C VAL A 37 -8.51 -18.15 -2.67
N ASN A 38 -7.59 -18.25 -1.72
CA ASN A 38 -7.48 -19.39 -0.80
C ASN A 38 -8.72 -19.54 0.09
N THR A 39 -9.32 -18.40 0.50
CA THR A 39 -10.51 -18.44 1.35
C THR A 39 -11.77 -18.84 0.61
N LEU A 40 -11.91 -18.48 -0.67
CA LEU A 40 -13.13 -18.70 -1.44
C LEU A 40 -13.08 -19.92 -2.36
N ALA A 41 -11.91 -20.50 -2.62
CA ALA A 41 -11.75 -21.63 -3.54
C ALA A 41 -12.66 -22.81 -3.23
N ASP A 42 -12.79 -23.14 -1.93
CA ASP A 42 -13.59 -24.28 -1.45
C ASP A 42 -15.05 -23.89 -1.12
N ARG A 43 -15.39 -22.59 -1.19
CA ARG A 43 -16.72 -22.09 -0.82
C ARG A 43 -17.63 -21.86 -2.01
N CYS A 44 -17.08 -21.51 -3.15
CA CYS A 44 -17.86 -21.16 -4.34
C CYS A 44 -17.09 -21.48 -5.63
N GLY A 45 -17.76 -21.41 -6.77
CA GLY A 45 -17.14 -21.52 -8.09
C GLY A 45 -16.32 -20.27 -8.39
N LEU A 46 -15.10 -20.16 -7.82
CA LEU A 46 -14.22 -19.01 -7.99
C LEU A 46 -13.44 -19.09 -9.30
N GLN A 47 -13.49 -18.03 -10.09
CA GLN A 47 -12.65 -17.85 -11.27
C GLN A 47 -11.85 -16.54 -11.16
N ARG A 48 -10.51 -16.64 -11.24
CA ARG A 48 -9.59 -15.48 -11.16
C ARG A 48 -9.16 -15.04 -12.56
N PHE A 49 -9.26 -13.73 -12.80
CA PHE A 49 -8.78 -13.08 -14.03
C PHE A 49 -7.70 -12.06 -13.65
N SER A 50 -6.50 -12.22 -14.22
CA SER A 50 -5.42 -11.24 -14.09
C SER A 50 -5.54 -10.20 -15.18
N LEU A 51 -6.00 -8.99 -14.84
CA LEU A 51 -6.27 -7.92 -15.81
C LEU A 51 -5.06 -7.02 -16.07
N TYR A 52 -4.13 -6.94 -15.14
CA TYR A 52 -2.94 -6.09 -15.25
C TYR A 52 -1.77 -6.70 -14.49
N ARG A 53 -0.57 -6.24 -14.82
CA ARG A 53 0.64 -6.48 -14.02
C ARG A 53 1.25 -5.15 -13.61
N ARG A 54 1.87 -5.12 -12.43
CA ARG A 54 2.66 -3.98 -11.98
C ARG A 54 4.08 -4.14 -12.49
N GLU A 55 4.59 -3.12 -13.15
CA GLU A 55 5.97 -3.10 -13.64
C GLU A 55 6.76 -2.04 -12.85
N LYS A 56 8.00 -2.37 -12.50
CA LYS A 56 8.92 -1.39 -11.92
C LYS A 56 9.26 -0.36 -12.99
N ARG A 57 9.12 0.92 -12.63
CA ARG A 57 9.64 2.02 -13.43
C ARG A 57 10.84 2.61 -12.72
N ARG A 58 11.91 2.91 -13.45
CA ARG A 58 13.00 3.71 -12.89
C ARG A 58 12.49 5.12 -12.60
N VAL A 59 12.66 5.54 -11.36
CA VAL A 59 12.39 6.92 -10.96
C VAL A 59 13.71 7.67 -11.08
N ASN A 60 13.76 8.64 -12.00
CA ASN A 60 14.90 9.54 -12.11
C ASN A 60 14.65 10.74 -11.19
N LEU A 61 15.31 10.78 -10.06
CA LEU A 61 15.29 11.93 -9.16
C LEU A 61 16.41 12.90 -9.55
N PRO A 62 16.20 14.21 -9.46
CA PRO A 62 17.25 15.19 -9.72
C PRO A 62 18.42 15.00 -8.75
N ALA A 63 19.64 15.30 -9.21
CA ALA A 63 20.80 15.35 -8.33
C ALA A 63 20.59 16.40 -7.23
N GLY A 64 20.90 16.06 -5.98
CA GLY A 64 20.68 16.95 -4.83
C GLY A 64 19.22 17.02 -4.34
N PHE A 65 18.36 16.15 -4.84
CA PHE A 65 16.98 16.06 -4.34
C PHE A 65 16.96 15.51 -2.91
N GLU A 66 16.57 16.35 -1.96
CA GLU A 66 16.42 16.00 -0.55
C GLU A 66 14.95 16.22 -0.13
N PRO A 67 14.09 15.20 -0.22
CA PRO A 67 12.70 15.35 0.15
C PRO A 67 12.55 15.44 1.67
N LYS A 68 11.78 16.40 2.17
CA LYS A 68 11.39 16.47 3.58
C LYS A 68 10.43 15.33 3.94
N ALA A 69 9.52 14.99 3.01
CA ALA A 69 8.56 13.92 3.17
C ALA A 69 8.32 13.15 1.87
N ILE A 70 7.98 11.88 1.99
CA ILE A 70 7.62 11.00 0.86
C ILE A 70 6.31 10.32 1.17
N TRP A 71 5.32 10.46 0.28
CA TRP A 71 4.06 9.75 0.36
C TRP A 71 4.14 8.37 -0.30
N VAL A 72 3.73 7.32 0.44
CA VAL A 72 3.74 5.94 -0.07
C VAL A 72 2.45 5.20 0.27
N GLY A 73 1.74 4.73 -0.75
CA GLY A 73 0.46 4.02 -0.59
C GLY A 73 0.58 2.49 -0.57
N SER A 74 1.76 1.90 -0.79
CA SER A 74 1.92 0.44 -0.84
C SER A 74 3.34 0.00 -0.52
N ILE A 75 3.50 -1.25 -0.02
CA ILE A 75 4.82 -1.86 0.22
C ILE A 75 5.67 -1.88 -1.05
N HIS A 76 5.08 -2.21 -2.20
CA HIS A 76 5.80 -2.19 -3.47
C HIS A 76 6.29 -0.77 -3.84
N GLY A 77 5.46 0.26 -3.59
CA GLY A 77 5.87 1.66 -3.75
C GLY A 77 7.04 2.01 -2.84
N LEU A 78 7.01 1.58 -1.57
CA LEU A 78 8.10 1.82 -0.63
C LEU A 78 9.41 1.14 -1.08
N GLN A 79 9.35 -0.08 -1.57
CA GLN A 79 10.53 -0.76 -2.13
C GLN A 79 11.15 0.01 -3.30
N GLN A 80 10.32 0.60 -4.17
CA GLN A 80 10.82 1.43 -5.27
C GLN A 80 11.43 2.75 -4.78
N VAL A 81 10.86 3.35 -3.74
CA VAL A 81 11.42 4.54 -3.09
C VAL A 81 12.77 4.21 -2.48
N ASP A 82 12.90 3.12 -1.73
CA ASP A 82 14.16 2.68 -1.12
C ASP A 82 15.24 2.47 -2.19
N GLU A 83 14.91 1.78 -3.28
CA GLU A 83 15.82 1.55 -4.41
C GLU A 83 16.25 2.87 -5.11
N ALA A 84 15.35 3.88 -5.18
CA ALA A 84 15.65 5.17 -5.79
C ALA A 84 16.47 6.10 -4.88
N MET A 85 16.32 5.97 -3.56
CA MET A 85 17.03 6.78 -2.56
C MET A 85 18.48 6.33 -2.39
N GLU A 86 18.77 5.04 -2.54
CA GLU A 86 20.09 4.46 -2.28
C GLU A 86 21.22 5.12 -3.11
N PRO A 87 21.11 5.28 -4.45
CA PRO A 87 22.14 5.92 -5.26
C PRO A 87 22.35 7.41 -4.91
N LEU A 88 21.31 8.07 -4.39
CA LEU A 88 21.33 9.49 -4.03
C LEU A 88 21.79 9.73 -2.59
N LYS A 89 22.06 8.67 -1.82
CA LYS A 89 22.41 8.71 -0.39
C LYS A 89 21.40 9.48 0.46
N ILE A 90 20.12 9.47 0.06
CA ILE A 90 19.03 10.09 0.82
C ILE A 90 18.81 9.27 2.08
N GLN A 91 18.85 9.94 3.24
CA GLN A 91 18.79 9.26 4.53
C GLN A 91 17.33 9.07 4.99
N ARG A 92 16.92 7.82 5.20
CA ARG A 92 15.58 7.46 5.71
C ARG A 92 15.27 8.13 7.05
N GLN A 93 16.29 8.30 7.90
CA GLN A 93 16.17 8.91 9.23
C GLN A 93 15.86 10.42 9.17
N ARG A 94 16.20 11.08 8.07
CA ARG A 94 15.98 12.52 7.88
C ARG A 94 14.69 12.83 7.12
N THR A 95 14.20 11.86 6.34
CA THR A 95 13.01 11.98 5.51
C THR A 95 11.80 11.40 6.22
N MET A 96 10.68 12.10 6.25
CA MET A 96 9.43 11.58 6.80
C MET A 96 8.73 10.69 5.77
N LEU A 97 8.34 9.49 6.17
CA LEU A 97 7.44 8.64 5.40
C LEU A 97 6.00 8.93 5.81
N VAL A 98 5.15 9.23 4.85
CA VAL A 98 3.71 9.44 5.06
C VAL A 98 2.93 8.34 4.35
N THR A 99 1.98 7.72 5.05
CA THR A 99 1.15 6.63 4.49
C THR A 99 -0.22 6.59 5.15
N ALA A 100 -1.23 6.06 4.47
CA ALA A 100 -2.54 5.76 5.06
C ALA A 100 -2.68 4.27 5.45
N SER A 101 -1.59 3.50 5.47
CA SER A 101 -1.61 2.05 5.70
C SER A 101 -0.69 1.65 6.83
N GLU A 102 -1.25 1.15 7.94
CA GLU A 102 -0.49 0.56 9.05
C GLU A 102 0.53 -0.46 8.57
N ARG A 103 0.12 -1.36 7.67
CA ARG A 103 1.02 -2.37 7.12
C ARG A 103 2.22 -1.80 6.37
N VAL A 104 2.06 -0.65 5.69
CA VAL A 104 3.19 0.05 5.04
C VAL A 104 4.05 0.73 6.09
N ALA A 105 3.45 1.30 7.12
CA ALA A 105 4.16 1.92 8.23
C ALA A 105 5.02 0.90 8.99
N ASP A 106 4.49 -0.27 9.32
CA ASP A 106 5.22 -1.33 10.00
C ASP A 106 6.38 -1.83 9.14
N TYR A 107 6.12 -2.08 7.85
CA TYR A 107 7.16 -2.47 6.90
C TYR A 107 8.27 -1.41 6.75
N ALA A 108 7.93 -0.12 6.88
CA ALA A 108 8.90 0.98 6.86
C ALA A 108 9.77 0.99 8.13
N ARG A 109 9.16 0.84 9.31
CA ARG A 109 9.88 0.79 10.60
C ARG A 109 10.90 -0.34 10.65
N GLU A 110 10.57 -1.51 10.09
CA GLU A 110 11.50 -2.64 9.95
C GLU A 110 12.71 -2.34 9.02
N ARG A 111 12.69 -1.21 8.31
CA ARG A 111 13.71 -0.77 7.33
C ARG A 111 14.34 0.57 7.69
N ASP A 112 14.42 0.87 8.97
CA ASP A 112 15.09 2.06 9.52
C ASP A 112 14.44 3.40 9.14
N TRP A 113 13.16 3.39 8.75
CA TRP A 113 12.38 4.62 8.67
C TRP A 113 11.96 5.05 10.06
N THR A 114 12.67 6.01 10.66
CA THR A 114 12.43 6.46 12.03
C THR A 114 11.28 7.47 12.14
N LYS A 115 11.00 8.19 11.05
CA LYS A 115 9.93 9.18 10.98
C LYS A 115 8.81 8.66 10.08
N VAL A 116 7.77 8.07 10.68
CA VAL A 116 6.63 7.50 9.95
C VAL A 116 5.35 8.14 10.46
N LEU A 117 4.63 8.84 9.58
CA LEU A 117 3.34 9.45 9.84
C LEU A 117 2.23 8.65 9.15
N ILE A 118 1.24 8.24 9.92
CA ILE A 118 0.05 7.58 9.40
C ILE A 118 -1.08 8.60 9.35
N CYS A 119 -1.69 8.78 8.17
CA CYS A 119 -2.87 9.60 7.99
C CYS A 119 -4.13 8.75 7.90
N GLU A 120 -5.28 9.34 8.24
CA GLU A 120 -6.56 8.65 8.30
C GLU A 120 -7.08 8.21 6.93
N ALA A 121 -6.68 8.90 5.86
CA ALA A 121 -7.09 8.60 4.49
C ALA A 121 -5.95 8.82 3.47
N SER A 122 -6.15 8.30 2.27
CA SER A 122 -5.22 8.48 1.14
C SER A 122 -5.67 9.57 0.15
N ASP A 123 -6.57 10.46 0.57
CA ASP A 123 -7.00 11.60 -0.23
C ASP A 123 -6.03 12.80 -0.12
N ALA A 124 -6.23 13.78 -0.99
CA ALA A 124 -5.35 14.94 -1.08
C ALA A 124 -5.40 15.85 0.17
N GLU A 125 -6.50 15.85 0.90
CA GLU A 125 -6.71 16.70 2.08
C GLU A 125 -5.94 16.12 3.27
N ALA A 126 -6.06 14.82 3.52
CA ALA A 126 -5.27 14.12 4.55
C ALA A 126 -3.75 14.25 4.31
N VAL A 127 -3.32 14.25 3.04
CA VAL A 127 -1.91 14.48 2.69
C VAL A 127 -1.47 15.90 2.98
N LYS A 128 -2.29 16.91 2.67
CA LYS A 128 -2.01 18.32 3.00
C LYS A 128 -1.88 18.54 4.50
N ASP A 129 -2.81 17.98 5.28
CA ASP A 129 -2.79 18.08 6.74
C ASP A 129 -1.54 17.40 7.33
N ALA A 130 -1.15 16.26 6.78
CA ALA A 130 0.09 15.59 7.15
C ALA A 130 1.32 16.46 6.84
N CYS A 131 1.37 17.10 5.68
CA CYS A 131 2.46 18.02 5.30
C CYS A 131 2.51 19.26 6.21
N ALA A 132 1.36 19.84 6.57
CA ALA A 132 1.31 20.99 7.47
C ALA A 132 1.89 20.67 8.86
N ARG A 133 1.66 19.46 9.39
CA ARG A 133 2.24 19.00 10.68
C ARG A 133 3.77 18.92 10.62
N ILE A 134 4.33 18.57 9.47
CA ILE A 134 5.79 18.45 9.27
C ILE A 134 6.48 19.82 9.39
N ASP A 135 5.83 20.88 8.92
CA ASP A 135 6.40 22.24 8.94
C ASP A 135 6.30 22.88 10.36
N HIS A 136 5.44 22.37 11.24
CA HIS A 136 5.31 22.86 12.63
C HIS A 136 6.28 22.19 13.62
N ASP A 137 6.83 21.02 13.29
CA ASP A 137 7.76 20.26 14.14
C ASP A 137 9.25 20.62 13.90
N GLN A 138 9.54 21.74 13.22
CA GLN A 138 10.87 22.34 13.01
C GLN A 138 10.98 23.68 13.76
#